data_2d4cfbd45ddc05f0893311753bef8485
#
_entry.id   2d4cfbd45ddc05f0893311753bef8485
#
_cell.length_a   1.000
_cell.length_b   1.000
_cell.length_c   1.000
_cell.angle_alpha   90.00
_cell.angle_beta   90.00
_cell.angle_gamma   90.00
#
_symmetry.space_group_name_H-M   'P 1'
#
loop_
_entity.id
_entity.type
_entity.pdbx_description
1 polymer ?
#
loop_
_entity_poly.entity_id
_entity_poly.type
_entity_poly.pdbx_seq_one_letter_code
_entity_poly.pdbx_strand_id
1 'polypeptide(L)'
;MEQDERDEELSGGCVRIFLVEDNPDHVFIALTVMRQVLGDAIEMLHAQNAEEALDMVTQFTEYDRPDLFLVDLRLPNNGGFSVLTAVRQSDVCSRVPLFVVTSSLYDRDIVESYQLGASAVLSKPLSRAKLREELTRVGAIPAVPGTVVQTSYRH
;
A
#
# COMPACT_ATOMS: atom_id res chain seq x y z
N MET A 1 -17.12 -11.22 26.45
CA MET A 1 -15.83 -11.77 26.85
C MET A 1 -15.16 -12.48 25.71
N GLU A 2 -15.78 -13.54 25.22
CA GLU A 2 -15.26 -14.24 24.06
C GLU A 2 -15.20 -13.32 22.83
N GLN A 3 -16.17 -12.42 22.73
CA GLN A 3 -16.22 -11.48 21.64
C GLN A 3 -15.01 -10.54 21.64
N ASP A 4 -14.63 -10.07 22.81
CA ASP A 4 -13.49 -9.15 22.94
C ASP A 4 -12.19 -9.82 22.52
N GLU A 5 -12.02 -11.06 22.90
CA GLU A 5 -10.82 -11.81 22.52
C GLU A 5 -10.74 -12.00 21.02
N ARG A 6 -11.87 -12.31 20.39
CA ARG A 6 -11.89 -12.48 18.93
C ARG A 6 -11.65 -11.16 18.21
N ASP A 7 -12.20 -10.09 18.73
CA ASP A 7 -11.98 -8.77 18.14
C ASP A 7 -10.51 -8.37 18.20
N GLU A 8 -9.88 -8.67 19.32
CA GLU A 8 -8.45 -8.40 19.47
C GLU A 8 -7.60 -9.21 18.49
N GLU A 9 -7.94 -10.49 18.34
CA GLU A 9 -7.22 -11.33 17.38
C GLU A 9 -7.40 -10.82 15.97
N LEU A 10 -8.64 -10.47 15.60
CA LEU A 10 -8.91 -9.98 14.25
C LEU A 10 -8.21 -8.66 14.00
N SER A 11 -8.25 -7.75 14.96
CA SER A 11 -7.60 -6.45 14.76
C SER A 11 -6.09 -6.59 14.71
N GLY A 12 -5.52 -7.55 15.46
CA GLY A 12 -4.09 -7.79 15.42
C GLY A 12 -3.63 -8.51 14.17
N GLY A 13 -4.54 -9.26 13.50
CA GLY A 13 -4.21 -10.06 12.35
C GLY A 13 -4.70 -9.53 11.01
N CYS A 14 -5.62 -8.58 11.03
CA CYS A 14 -6.23 -8.08 9.81
C CYS A 14 -5.51 -6.84 9.30
N VAL A 15 -5.03 -6.90 8.07
CA VAL A 15 -4.35 -5.79 7.41
C VAL A 15 -5.30 -5.17 6.39
N ARG A 16 -5.50 -3.87 6.48
CA ARG A 16 -6.36 -3.14 5.55
C ARG A 16 -5.49 -2.51 4.47
N ILE A 17 -5.79 -2.85 3.23
CA ILE A 17 -5.02 -2.39 2.07
C ILE A 17 -5.95 -1.59 1.17
N PHE A 18 -5.51 -0.41 0.76
CA PHE A 18 -6.25 0.40 -0.19
C PHE A 18 -5.52 0.34 -1.52
N LEU A 19 -6.15 -0.31 -2.48
CA LEU A 19 -5.60 -0.49 -3.83
C LEU A 19 -6.26 0.50 -4.79
N VAL A 20 -5.46 1.26 -5.52
CA VAL A 20 -5.94 2.15 -6.58
C VAL A 20 -5.42 1.61 -7.91
N GLU A 21 -6.31 1.06 -8.70
CA GLU A 21 -5.97 0.36 -9.92
C GLU A 21 -7.18 0.29 -10.84
N ASP A 22 -7.02 0.65 -12.10
CA ASP A 22 -8.11 0.68 -13.06
C ASP A 22 -8.27 -0.61 -13.88
N ASN A 23 -7.29 -1.49 -13.86
CA ASN A 23 -7.30 -2.72 -14.64
C ASN A 23 -7.69 -3.92 -13.75
N PRO A 24 -8.83 -4.58 -14.04
CA PRO A 24 -9.28 -5.70 -13.19
C PRO A 24 -8.29 -6.86 -13.10
N ASP A 25 -7.52 -7.11 -14.14
CA ASP A 25 -6.53 -8.18 -14.13
C ASP A 25 -5.40 -7.84 -13.15
N HIS A 26 -5.01 -6.57 -13.11
CA HIS A 26 -3.97 -6.12 -12.18
C HIS A 26 -4.49 -6.12 -10.74
N VAL A 27 -5.77 -5.84 -10.55
CA VAL A 27 -6.41 -5.95 -9.22
C VAL A 27 -6.32 -7.39 -8.72
N PHE A 28 -6.64 -8.34 -9.59
CA PHE A 28 -6.58 -9.76 -9.24
C PHE A 28 -5.17 -10.18 -8.88
N ILE A 29 -4.18 -9.77 -9.67
CA ILE A 29 -2.77 -10.10 -9.41
C ILE A 29 -2.33 -9.51 -8.07
N ALA A 30 -2.66 -8.24 -7.83
CA ALA A 30 -2.28 -7.59 -6.58
C ALA A 30 -2.88 -8.31 -5.37
N LEU A 31 -4.16 -8.65 -5.44
CA LEU A 31 -4.83 -9.34 -4.35
C LEU A 31 -4.21 -10.71 -4.10
N THR A 32 -3.91 -11.44 -5.18
CA THR A 32 -3.29 -12.75 -5.08
C THR A 32 -1.92 -12.67 -4.39
N VAL A 33 -1.09 -11.72 -4.82
CA VAL A 33 0.25 -11.55 -4.24
C VAL A 33 0.16 -11.11 -2.79
N MET A 34 -0.77 -10.20 -2.48
CA MET A 34 -0.97 -9.75 -1.12
C MET A 34 -1.34 -10.90 -0.18
N ARG A 35 -2.24 -11.77 -0.63
CA ARG A 35 -2.61 -12.94 0.17
C ARG A 35 -1.46 -13.91 0.36
N GLN A 36 -0.62 -14.06 -0.65
CA GLN A 36 0.55 -14.92 -0.56
C GLN A 36 1.56 -14.40 0.47
N VAL A 37 1.65 -13.10 0.61
CA VAL A 37 2.60 -12.47 1.54
C VAL A 37 2.02 -12.29 2.93
N LEU A 38 0.77 -11.84 3.02
CA LEU A 38 0.16 -11.44 4.28
C LEU A 38 -0.82 -12.47 4.83
N GLY A 39 -1.17 -13.50 4.05
CA GLY A 39 -2.17 -14.48 4.46
C GLY A 39 -3.57 -14.00 4.11
N ASP A 40 -4.56 -14.72 4.63
CA ASP A 40 -5.95 -14.44 4.29
C ASP A 40 -6.60 -13.37 5.17
N ALA A 41 -5.92 -12.96 6.22
CA ALA A 41 -6.46 -11.93 7.13
C ALA A 41 -6.18 -10.54 6.59
N ILE A 42 -6.69 -10.25 5.40
CA ILE A 42 -6.57 -8.93 4.78
C ILE A 42 -7.96 -8.43 4.38
N GLU A 43 -8.11 -7.12 4.44
CA GLU A 43 -9.29 -6.43 3.92
C GLU A 43 -8.83 -5.51 2.80
N MET A 44 -9.35 -5.71 1.61
CA MET A 44 -8.95 -4.92 0.44
C MET A 44 -10.03 -3.88 0.15
N LEU A 45 -9.65 -2.62 0.21
CA LEU A 45 -10.47 -1.52 -0.29
C LEU A 45 -9.95 -1.17 -1.68
N HIS A 46 -10.83 -0.89 -2.60
CA HIS A 46 -10.45 -0.69 -3.99
C HIS A 46 -11.09 0.56 -4.58
N ALA A 47 -10.28 1.38 -5.24
CA ALA A 47 -10.74 2.49 -6.07
C ALA A 47 -10.30 2.23 -7.51
N GLN A 48 -11.22 2.42 -8.44
CA GLN A 48 -10.95 2.17 -9.87
C GLN A 48 -10.24 3.32 -10.55
N ASN A 49 -10.29 4.49 -9.96
CA ASN A 49 -9.71 5.69 -10.57
C ASN A 49 -9.31 6.67 -9.48
N ALA A 50 -8.63 7.73 -9.90
CA ALA A 50 -8.12 8.72 -8.96
C ALA A 50 -9.24 9.48 -8.24
N GLU A 51 -10.32 9.81 -8.94
CA GLU A 51 -11.43 10.56 -8.33
C GLU A 51 -12.03 9.78 -7.17
N GLU A 52 -12.30 8.50 -7.40
CA GLU A 52 -12.85 7.62 -6.38
C GLU A 52 -11.88 7.51 -5.20
N ALA A 53 -10.58 7.37 -5.50
CA ALA A 53 -9.56 7.29 -4.46
C ALA A 53 -9.49 8.57 -3.64
N LEU A 54 -9.51 9.72 -4.29
CA LEU A 54 -9.46 11.02 -3.61
C LEU A 54 -10.65 11.20 -2.67
N ASP A 55 -11.84 10.83 -3.13
CA ASP A 55 -13.04 10.86 -2.29
C ASP A 55 -12.88 9.98 -1.05
N MET A 56 -12.41 8.76 -1.24
CA MET A 56 -12.26 7.82 -0.14
C MET A 56 -11.23 8.31 0.88
N VAL A 57 -10.14 8.89 0.41
CA VAL A 57 -9.09 9.42 1.30
C VAL A 57 -9.64 10.50 2.23
N THR A 58 -10.53 11.35 1.73
CA THR A 58 -11.10 12.41 2.54
C THR A 58 -12.05 11.89 3.63
N GLN A 59 -12.52 10.67 3.50
CA GLN A 59 -13.51 10.12 4.42
C GLN A 59 -12.92 9.21 5.48
N PHE A 60 -11.66 8.84 5.39
CA PHE A 60 -11.03 7.98 6.39
C PHE A 60 -10.89 8.69 7.72
N THR A 61 -11.04 7.91 8.79
CA THR A 61 -10.79 8.34 10.14
C THR A 61 -9.58 7.58 10.68
N GLU A 62 -9.11 7.94 11.86
CA GLU A 62 -8.03 7.23 12.52
C GLU A 62 -8.35 5.75 12.75
N TYR A 63 -9.63 5.42 12.83
CA TYR A 63 -10.08 4.07 13.18
C TYR A 63 -10.24 3.18 11.96
N ASP A 64 -10.49 3.73 10.78
CA ASP A 64 -10.76 2.94 9.59
C ASP A 64 -9.80 3.19 8.42
N ARG A 65 -8.78 4.00 8.65
CA ARG A 65 -7.77 4.24 7.60
C ARG A 65 -7.04 2.94 7.25
N PRO A 66 -6.56 2.82 6.02
CA PRO A 66 -5.79 1.64 5.63
C PRO A 66 -4.45 1.57 6.35
N ASP A 67 -3.90 0.35 6.39
CA ASP A 67 -2.55 0.11 6.89
C ASP A 67 -1.52 0.27 5.78
N LEU A 68 -1.96 0.19 4.52
CA LEU A 68 -1.09 0.29 3.35
C LEU A 68 -1.90 0.80 2.17
N PHE A 69 -1.31 1.74 1.44
CA PHE A 69 -1.80 2.15 0.12
C PHE A 69 -0.96 1.50 -0.95
N LEU A 70 -1.63 0.98 -1.97
CA LEU A 70 -0.98 0.41 -3.15
C LEU A 70 -1.57 1.13 -4.36
N VAL A 71 -0.77 1.96 -5.02
CA VAL A 71 -1.27 2.89 -6.03
C VAL A 71 -0.59 2.66 -7.36
N ASP A 72 -1.40 2.43 -8.40
CA ASP A 72 -0.89 2.40 -9.76
C ASP A 72 -0.54 3.82 -10.19
N LEU A 73 0.70 4.01 -10.62
CA LEU A 73 1.15 5.32 -11.07
C LEU A 73 0.50 5.71 -12.39
N ARG A 74 0.22 4.74 -13.25
CA ARG A 74 -0.23 4.97 -14.62
C ARG A 74 -1.74 5.07 -14.75
N LEU A 75 -2.36 5.84 -13.90
CA LEU A 75 -3.76 6.19 -14.01
C LEU A 75 -3.92 7.38 -14.96
N PRO A 76 -5.10 7.51 -15.62
CA PRO A 76 -5.33 8.65 -16.50
C PRO A 76 -5.12 10.00 -15.81
N ASN A 77 -4.67 10.98 -16.56
CA ASN A 77 -4.52 12.38 -16.11
C ASN A 77 -3.57 12.51 -14.92
N ASN A 78 -2.51 11.70 -14.89
CA ASN A 78 -1.54 11.69 -13.79
C ASN A 78 -2.19 11.41 -12.44
N GLY A 79 -3.24 10.58 -12.48
CA GLY A 79 -4.04 10.30 -11.29
C GLY A 79 -3.26 9.67 -10.16
N GLY A 80 -2.26 8.83 -10.47
CA GLY A 80 -1.44 8.21 -9.44
C GLY A 80 -0.69 9.23 -8.60
N PHE A 81 -0.13 10.25 -9.23
CA PHE A 81 0.55 11.33 -8.51
C PHE A 81 -0.44 12.14 -7.67
N SER A 82 -1.63 12.36 -8.19
CA SER A 82 -2.68 13.09 -7.45
C SER A 82 -3.09 12.34 -6.17
N VAL A 83 -3.25 11.04 -6.27
CA VAL A 83 -3.58 10.21 -5.10
C VAL A 83 -2.46 10.27 -4.07
N LEU A 84 -1.22 10.14 -4.53
CA LEU A 84 -0.05 10.20 -3.67
C LEU A 84 -0.02 11.50 -2.87
N THR A 85 -0.21 12.61 -3.58
CA THR A 85 -0.24 13.93 -2.97
C THR A 85 -1.36 14.04 -1.93
N ALA A 86 -2.56 13.58 -2.29
CA ALA A 86 -3.71 13.66 -1.39
C ALA A 86 -3.50 12.86 -0.11
N VAL A 87 -2.92 11.66 -0.23
CA VAL A 87 -2.64 10.83 0.94
C VAL A 87 -1.65 11.55 1.87
N ARG A 88 -0.60 12.13 1.32
CA ARG A 88 0.41 12.81 2.14
C ARG A 88 -0.08 14.12 2.73
N GLN A 89 -1.10 14.72 2.15
CA GLN A 89 -1.72 15.93 2.70
C GLN A 89 -2.84 15.64 3.70
N SER A 90 -3.27 14.38 3.79
CA SER A 90 -4.31 13.97 4.71
C SER A 90 -3.77 13.90 6.14
N ASP A 91 -4.43 14.56 7.08
CA ASP A 91 -4.04 14.50 8.50
C ASP A 91 -4.10 13.06 9.03
N VAL A 92 -5.03 12.28 8.51
CA VAL A 92 -5.28 10.91 8.99
C VAL A 92 -4.33 9.91 8.32
N CYS A 93 -4.04 10.09 7.03
CA CYS A 93 -3.32 9.10 6.24
C CYS A 93 -1.87 9.47 5.95
N SER A 94 -1.41 10.64 6.39
CA SER A 94 -0.11 11.18 5.98
C SER A 94 1.09 10.29 6.31
N ARG A 95 0.96 9.40 7.28
CA ARG A 95 2.06 8.52 7.70
C ARG A 95 1.87 7.06 7.31
N VAL A 96 0.77 6.75 6.65
CA VAL A 96 0.52 5.38 6.21
C VAL A 96 1.48 5.04 5.09
N PRO A 97 2.13 3.86 5.11
CA PRO A 97 2.99 3.47 3.99
C PRO A 97 2.21 3.47 2.68
N LEU A 98 2.84 3.98 1.64
CA LEU A 98 2.25 4.01 0.32
C LEU A 98 3.27 3.48 -0.69
N PHE A 99 2.91 2.39 -1.36
CA PHE A 99 3.73 1.79 -2.40
C PHE A 99 3.13 2.15 -3.75
N VAL A 100 3.96 2.67 -4.63
CA VAL A 100 3.61 2.88 -6.02
C VAL A 100 3.92 1.60 -6.78
N VAL A 101 2.97 1.13 -7.59
CA VAL A 101 3.18 -0.04 -8.44
C VAL A 101 3.00 0.41 -9.88
N THR A 102 4.02 0.21 -10.72
CA THR A 102 3.98 0.77 -12.06
C THR A 102 4.71 -0.12 -13.07
N SER A 103 4.23 -0.10 -14.31
CA SER A 103 4.96 -0.68 -15.42
C SER A 103 5.95 0.32 -16.01
N SER A 104 5.89 1.58 -15.58
CA SER A 104 6.81 2.62 -16.04
C SER A 104 8.06 2.62 -15.18
N LEU A 105 9.22 2.49 -15.82
CA LEU A 105 10.51 2.51 -15.14
C LEU A 105 11.32 3.75 -15.53
N TYR A 106 10.65 4.81 -15.97
CA TYR A 106 11.34 6.06 -16.24
C TYR A 106 11.87 6.64 -14.93
N ASP A 107 13.14 6.99 -14.92
CA ASP A 107 13.79 7.53 -13.73
C ASP A 107 13.04 8.72 -13.14
N ARG A 108 12.53 9.60 -13.99
CA ARG A 108 11.82 10.79 -13.55
C ARG A 108 10.54 10.43 -12.78
N ASP A 109 9.85 9.38 -13.20
CA ASP A 109 8.61 8.96 -12.53
C ASP A 109 8.93 8.36 -11.16
N ILE A 110 10.02 7.60 -11.08
CA ILE A 110 10.48 7.03 -9.82
C ILE A 110 10.89 8.14 -8.85
N VAL A 111 11.68 9.09 -9.34
CA VAL A 111 12.15 10.21 -8.51
C VAL A 111 10.95 11.04 -8.03
N GLU A 112 10.04 11.36 -8.93
CA GLU A 112 8.86 12.15 -8.57
C GLU A 112 8.00 11.43 -7.55
N SER A 113 7.83 10.12 -7.70
CA SER A 113 7.07 9.32 -6.73
C SER A 113 7.65 9.44 -5.32
N TYR A 114 8.97 9.31 -5.20
CA TYR A 114 9.62 9.45 -3.89
C TYR A 114 9.54 10.88 -3.36
N GLN A 115 9.69 11.86 -4.24
CA GLN A 115 9.57 13.26 -3.84
C GLN A 115 8.18 13.60 -3.31
N LEU A 116 7.16 12.96 -3.84
CA LEU A 116 5.79 13.16 -3.39
C LEU A 116 5.44 12.30 -2.18
N GLY A 117 6.35 11.45 -1.73
CA GLY A 117 6.17 10.73 -0.48
C GLY A 117 5.92 9.25 -0.59
N ALA A 118 6.19 8.63 -1.74
CA ALA A 118 6.09 7.18 -1.85
C ALA A 118 7.08 6.51 -0.91
N SER A 119 6.64 5.44 -0.24
CA SER A 119 7.50 4.65 0.63
C SER A 119 8.35 3.68 -0.19
N ALA A 120 7.82 3.22 -1.32
CA ALA A 120 8.52 2.35 -2.25
C ALA A 120 7.90 2.48 -3.62
N VAL A 121 8.68 2.15 -4.66
CA VAL A 121 8.21 2.05 -6.03
C VAL A 121 8.51 0.64 -6.50
N LEU A 122 7.46 -0.11 -6.84
CA LEU A 122 7.56 -1.50 -7.25
C LEU A 122 7.14 -1.64 -8.71
N SER A 123 7.85 -2.47 -9.46
CA SER A 123 7.51 -2.69 -10.86
C SER A 123 6.44 -3.76 -10.99
N LYS A 124 5.62 -3.64 -12.04
CA LYS A 124 4.64 -4.67 -12.41
C LYS A 124 5.32 -5.71 -13.28
N PRO A 125 4.94 -6.98 -13.15
CA PRO A 125 3.95 -7.51 -12.21
C PRO A 125 4.50 -7.54 -10.79
N LEU A 126 3.60 -7.36 -9.82
CA LEU A 126 3.98 -7.30 -8.42
C LEU A 126 4.65 -8.61 -7.97
N SER A 127 5.82 -8.50 -7.38
CA SER A 127 6.62 -9.65 -6.94
C SER A 127 6.42 -9.90 -5.45
N ARG A 128 6.21 -11.15 -5.06
CA ARG A 128 6.10 -11.52 -3.65
C ARG A 128 7.35 -11.14 -2.88
N ALA A 129 8.52 -11.42 -3.45
CA ALA A 129 9.79 -11.18 -2.78
C ALA A 129 9.98 -9.68 -2.52
N LYS A 130 9.73 -8.86 -3.55
CA LYS A 130 9.87 -7.42 -3.42
C LYS A 130 8.84 -6.83 -2.46
N LEU A 131 7.61 -7.29 -2.55
CA LEU A 131 6.56 -6.81 -1.65
C LEU A 131 6.91 -7.13 -0.20
N ARG A 132 7.33 -8.36 0.08
CA ARG A 132 7.72 -8.77 1.44
C ARG A 132 8.88 -7.94 1.95
N GLU A 133 9.88 -7.72 1.10
CA GLU A 133 11.04 -6.90 1.44
C GLU A 133 10.63 -5.50 1.86
N GLU A 134 9.77 -4.85 1.06
CA GLU A 134 9.36 -3.49 1.35
C GLU A 134 8.42 -3.39 2.55
N LEU A 135 7.53 -4.36 2.71
CA LEU A 135 6.66 -4.39 3.88
C LEU A 135 7.46 -4.56 5.17
N THR A 136 8.49 -5.38 5.13
CA THR A 136 9.39 -5.55 6.27
C THR A 136 10.15 -4.27 6.55
N ARG A 137 10.66 -3.64 5.49
CA ARG A 137 11.45 -2.40 5.63
C ARG A 137 10.65 -1.26 6.26
N VAL A 138 9.38 -1.12 5.89
CA VAL A 138 8.54 -0.05 6.46
C VAL A 138 7.92 -0.44 7.80
N GLY A 139 8.16 -1.66 8.26
CA GLY A 139 7.64 -2.11 9.55
C GLY A 139 6.19 -2.55 9.53
N ALA A 140 5.62 -2.75 8.34
CA ALA A 140 4.22 -3.17 8.21
C ALA A 140 4.03 -4.64 8.57
N ILE A 141 5.09 -5.44 8.45
CA ILE A 141 5.08 -6.84 8.90
C ILE A 141 6.38 -7.12 9.66
N PRO A 142 6.37 -8.09 10.56
CA PRO A 142 7.58 -8.46 11.28
C PRO A 142 8.63 -9.05 10.34
N ALA A 143 9.91 -8.86 10.67
CA ALA A 143 10.99 -9.49 9.94
C ALA A 143 10.91 -11.03 10.14
N VAL A 144 11.19 -11.77 9.06
CA VAL A 144 11.25 -13.23 9.15
C VAL A 144 12.45 -13.62 10.01
N PRO A 145 12.30 -14.55 10.97
CA PRO A 145 13.43 -14.98 11.79
C PRO A 145 14.61 -15.42 10.92
N GLY A 146 15.79 -14.91 11.25
CA GLY A 146 17.00 -15.19 10.49
C GLY A 146 17.24 -14.26 9.32
N THR A 147 16.29 -13.39 9.01
CA THR A 147 16.45 -12.42 7.92
C THR A 147 17.21 -11.21 8.45
N VAL A 148 18.21 -10.79 7.71
CA VAL A 148 18.97 -9.58 8.06
C VAL A 148 18.23 -8.39 7.46
N VAL A 149 17.74 -7.52 8.33
CA VAL A 149 17.08 -6.29 7.90
C VAL A 149 18.15 -5.22 7.79
N GLN A 150 18.36 -4.74 6.58
CA GLN A 150 19.36 -3.71 6.33
C GLN A 150 18.75 -2.34 6.56
N THR A 151 19.08 -1.76 7.68
CA THR A 151 18.53 -0.45 8.03
C THR A 151 19.52 0.68 7.80
N SER A 152 20.78 0.35 7.62
CA SER A 152 21.85 1.34 7.54
C SER A 152 21.74 2.27 6.34
N TYR A 153 21.10 1.85 5.30
CA TYR A 153 21.00 2.65 4.08
C TYR A 153 19.74 3.49 3.99
N ARG A 154 19.05 3.62 5.09
CA ARG A 154 17.78 4.35 5.11
C ARG A 154 17.91 5.81 5.48
N HIS A 155 19.09 6.26 5.55
CA HIS A 155 19.32 7.66 5.88
C HIS A 155 19.35 8.54 4.69
#